data_74ed9803e869d95c55badb22da8737e8
#
_entry.id   74ed9803e869d95c55badb22da8737e8
#
_cell.length_a   1.000
_cell.length_b   1.000
_cell.length_c   1.000
_cell.angle_alpha   90.00
_cell.angle_beta   90.00
_cell.angle_gamma   90.00
#
_symmetry.space_group_name_H-M   'P 1'
#
loop_
_entity.id
_entity.type
_entity.pdbx_description
1 polymer ?
#
loop_
_entity_poly.entity_id
_entity_poly.type
_entity_poly.pdbx_seq_one_letter_code
_entity_poly.pdbx_strand_id
1 'polypeptide(L)'
;MLGVPTFWRNLNADCIHDPYLHTLIKQADIVLPWMVQRFTPLLHNDMDRYRDVILADMEWCKENGIDYVPCVYPGFSWHNLSRFEFPDDIKPSGSIPRQGGRFFWQQISTAINA
;
A
#
# COMPACT_ATOMS: atom_id res chain seq x y z
N MET A 1 -11.57 0.05 -12.74
CA MET A 1 -10.46 0.01 -11.74
C MET A 1 -11.04 -0.11 -10.35
N LEU A 2 -10.50 -0.98 -9.53
CA LEU A 2 -10.95 -1.23 -8.18
C LEU A 2 -9.81 -0.91 -7.17
N GLY A 3 -10.08 0.01 -6.25
CA GLY A 3 -9.23 0.26 -5.09
C GLY A 3 -9.45 -0.83 -4.03
N VAL A 4 -8.37 -1.35 -3.46
CA VAL A 4 -8.42 -2.40 -2.43
C VAL A 4 -7.51 -2.04 -1.25
N PRO A 5 -7.72 -2.60 -0.04
CA PRO A 5 -6.78 -2.48 1.07
C PRO A 5 -5.39 -3.04 0.71
N THR A 6 -4.37 -2.71 1.50
CA THR A 6 -2.99 -3.16 1.22
C THR A 6 -2.88 -4.69 1.19
N PHE A 7 -3.46 -5.36 2.20
CA PHE A 7 -3.29 -6.81 2.39
C PHE A 7 -4.49 -7.63 1.90
N TRP A 8 -5.15 -7.14 0.83
CA TRP A 8 -6.32 -7.76 0.21
C TRP A 8 -6.10 -9.22 -0.22
N ARG A 9 -4.90 -9.54 -0.70
CA ARG A 9 -4.57 -10.89 -1.15
C ARG A 9 -4.52 -11.88 0.02
N ASN A 10 -4.02 -11.46 1.17
CA ASN A 10 -3.87 -12.29 2.36
C ASN A 10 -5.10 -12.24 3.28
N LEU A 11 -6.08 -11.37 3.00
CA LEU A 11 -7.31 -11.20 3.80
C LEU A 11 -7.01 -10.93 5.29
N ASN A 12 -6.02 -10.09 5.57
CA ASN A 12 -5.62 -9.77 6.94
C ASN A 12 -5.33 -8.27 7.13
N ALA A 13 -4.93 -7.87 8.32
CA ALA A 13 -4.57 -6.51 8.71
C ALA A 13 -5.66 -5.48 8.37
N ASP A 14 -5.46 -4.65 7.34
CA ASP A 14 -6.40 -3.61 6.92
C ASP A 14 -7.53 -4.12 6.00
N CYS A 15 -7.59 -5.42 5.78
CA CYS A 15 -8.55 -6.05 4.89
C CYS A 15 -9.59 -6.87 5.67
N ILE A 16 -10.81 -6.97 5.13
CA ILE A 16 -11.82 -7.89 5.62
C ILE A 16 -11.33 -9.34 5.50
N HIS A 17 -11.56 -10.15 6.52
CA HIS A 17 -11.10 -11.55 6.59
C HIS A 17 -12.12 -12.51 5.98
N ASP A 18 -12.64 -12.17 4.80
CA ASP A 18 -13.65 -12.97 4.09
C ASP A 18 -13.15 -13.32 2.68
N PRO A 19 -12.95 -14.62 2.36
CA PRO A 19 -12.52 -15.07 1.03
C PRO A 19 -13.46 -14.66 -0.11
N TYR A 20 -14.70 -14.31 0.18
CA TYR A 20 -15.65 -13.81 -0.83
C TYR A 20 -15.13 -12.53 -1.50
N LEU A 21 -14.28 -11.75 -0.83
CA LEU A 21 -13.65 -10.58 -1.39
C LEU A 21 -12.87 -10.91 -2.69
N HIS A 22 -12.17 -12.04 -2.73
CA HIS A 22 -11.44 -12.46 -3.94
C HIS A 22 -12.39 -12.75 -5.12
N THR A 23 -13.58 -13.26 -4.85
CA THR A 23 -14.62 -13.46 -5.88
C THR A 23 -15.06 -12.13 -6.49
N LEU A 24 -15.18 -11.08 -5.67
CA LEU A 24 -15.50 -9.74 -6.15
C LEU A 24 -14.34 -9.10 -6.93
N ILE A 25 -13.12 -9.21 -6.41
CA ILE A 25 -11.92 -8.65 -7.04
C ILE A 25 -11.68 -9.26 -8.43
N LYS A 26 -11.96 -10.54 -8.61
CA LYS A 26 -11.85 -11.22 -9.91
C LYS A 26 -12.76 -10.67 -11.01
N GLN A 27 -13.73 -9.84 -10.66
CA GLN A 27 -14.58 -9.15 -11.62
C GLN A 27 -14.02 -7.80 -12.10
N ALA A 28 -12.91 -7.35 -11.51
CA ALA A 28 -12.25 -6.10 -11.88
C ALA A 28 -11.30 -6.30 -13.07
N ASP A 29 -11.16 -5.27 -13.89
CA ASP A 29 -10.14 -5.24 -14.94
C ASP A 29 -8.78 -4.79 -14.40
N ILE A 30 -8.80 -3.87 -13.42
CA ILE A 30 -7.59 -3.27 -12.84
C ILE A 30 -7.74 -3.21 -11.31
N VAL A 31 -6.71 -3.63 -10.59
CA VAL A 31 -6.61 -3.54 -9.13
C VAL A 31 -5.53 -2.53 -8.74
N LEU A 32 -5.87 -1.65 -7.78
CA LEU A 32 -4.96 -0.67 -7.18
C LEU A 32 -5.04 -0.76 -5.65
N PRO A 33 -4.03 -1.34 -4.98
CA PRO A 33 -4.01 -1.41 -3.52
C PRO A 33 -3.64 -0.06 -2.90
N TRP A 34 -4.22 0.26 -1.75
CA TRP A 34 -3.86 1.43 -0.96
C TRP A 34 -2.67 1.11 -0.05
N MET A 35 -1.49 1.65 -0.38
CA MET A 35 -0.23 1.35 0.33
C MET A 35 0.21 2.45 1.32
N VAL A 36 -0.49 3.59 1.34
CA VAL A 36 -0.11 4.73 2.19
C VAL A 36 -0.10 4.32 3.66
N GLN A 37 0.98 4.67 4.38
CA GLN A 37 1.26 4.32 5.79
C GLN A 37 1.67 2.87 6.07
N ARG A 38 1.69 1.99 5.08
CA ARG A 38 1.94 0.56 5.33
C ARG A 38 3.42 0.19 5.30
N PHE A 39 4.22 1.05 4.72
CA PHE A 39 5.67 0.86 4.58
C PHE A 39 6.41 2.15 4.93
N THR A 40 7.61 2.02 5.50
CA THR A 40 8.43 3.17 5.91
C THR A 40 9.91 2.90 5.66
N PRO A 41 10.68 3.91 5.23
CA PRO A 41 12.13 3.74 5.05
C PRO A 41 12.89 3.70 6.39
N LEU A 42 12.20 3.90 7.52
CA LEU A 42 12.79 3.90 8.85
C LEU A 42 12.96 2.51 9.46
N LEU A 43 12.22 1.52 8.96
CA LEU A 43 12.31 0.14 9.42
C LEU A 43 13.24 -0.66 8.49
N HIS A 44 14.11 -1.44 9.11
CA HIS A 44 14.97 -2.36 8.38
C HIS A 44 14.12 -3.36 7.58
N ASN A 45 14.49 -3.59 6.32
CA ASN A 45 13.80 -4.49 5.37
C ASN A 45 12.35 -4.12 4.99
N ASP A 46 11.84 -2.95 5.38
CA ASP A 46 10.45 -2.61 5.06
C ASP A 46 10.25 -2.33 3.55
N MET A 47 11.28 -1.86 2.86
CA MET A 47 11.27 -1.73 1.41
C MET A 47 11.34 -3.09 0.69
N ASP A 48 12.03 -4.07 1.26
CA ASP A 48 11.98 -5.45 0.77
C ASP A 48 10.59 -6.05 0.96
N ARG A 49 9.96 -5.81 2.11
CA ARG A 49 8.58 -6.21 2.37
C ARG A 49 7.59 -5.57 1.37
N TYR A 50 7.77 -4.30 1.05
CA TYR A 50 6.98 -3.62 0.02
C TYR A 50 7.13 -4.31 -1.34
N ARG A 51 8.37 -4.59 -1.75
CA ARG A 51 8.65 -5.32 -3.00
C ARG A 51 7.98 -6.69 -3.02
N ASP A 52 8.11 -7.46 -1.95
CA ASP A 52 7.57 -8.82 -1.89
C ASP A 52 6.03 -8.83 -1.95
N VAL A 53 5.38 -7.83 -1.35
CA VAL A 53 3.93 -7.65 -1.44
C VAL A 53 3.50 -7.36 -2.88
N ILE A 54 4.13 -6.38 -3.55
CA ILE A 54 3.73 -6.03 -4.92
C ILE A 54 4.01 -7.16 -5.91
N LEU A 55 5.12 -7.90 -5.76
CA LEU A 55 5.42 -9.05 -6.62
C LEU A 55 4.35 -10.15 -6.50
N ALA A 56 3.98 -10.49 -5.27
CA ALA A 56 2.96 -11.51 -5.02
C ALA A 56 1.56 -11.06 -5.48
N ASP A 57 1.24 -9.76 -5.32
CA ASP A 57 -0.01 -9.19 -5.82
C ASP A 57 -0.07 -9.20 -7.35
N MET A 58 1.03 -8.83 -8.01
CA MET A 58 1.16 -8.86 -9.48
C MET A 58 0.99 -10.28 -10.03
N GLU A 59 1.61 -11.27 -9.39
CA GLU A 59 1.48 -12.67 -9.79
C GLU A 59 0.02 -13.15 -9.69
N TRP A 60 -0.63 -12.88 -8.55
CA TRP A 60 -2.04 -13.22 -8.36
C TRP A 60 -2.94 -12.54 -9.40
N CYS A 61 -2.74 -11.26 -9.67
CA CYS A 61 -3.49 -10.53 -10.68
C CYS A 61 -3.29 -11.12 -12.07
N LYS A 62 -2.03 -11.42 -12.44
CA LYS A 62 -1.68 -12.06 -13.71
C LYS A 62 -2.38 -13.41 -13.90
N GLU A 63 -2.40 -14.25 -12.86
CA GLU A 63 -3.08 -15.55 -12.88
C GLU A 63 -4.59 -15.42 -13.09
N ASN A 64 -5.18 -14.31 -12.68
CA ASN A 64 -6.61 -14.04 -12.78
C ASN A 64 -6.98 -13.09 -13.95
N GLY A 65 -6.03 -12.73 -14.82
CA GLY A 65 -6.27 -11.86 -15.98
C GLY A 65 -6.63 -10.42 -15.60
N ILE A 66 -6.07 -9.91 -14.51
CA ILE A 66 -6.33 -8.58 -13.97
C ILE A 66 -5.06 -7.74 -14.07
N ASP A 67 -5.18 -6.49 -14.50
CA ASP A 67 -4.07 -5.54 -14.47
C ASP A 67 -3.84 -5.03 -13.03
N TYR A 68 -2.56 -4.86 -12.67
CA TYR A 68 -2.16 -4.38 -11.36
C TYR A 68 -1.45 -3.04 -11.44
N VAL A 69 -1.88 -2.07 -10.63
CA VAL A 69 -1.24 -0.75 -10.54
C VAL A 69 -0.64 -0.58 -9.14
N PRO A 70 0.69 -0.66 -8.98
CA PRO A 70 1.32 -0.47 -7.68
C PRO A 70 1.14 0.96 -7.17
N CYS A 71 0.79 1.09 -5.89
CA CYS A 71 0.66 2.39 -5.24
C CYS A 71 2.01 2.82 -4.67
N VAL A 72 2.42 4.04 -4.99
CA VAL A 72 3.60 4.71 -4.42
C VAL A 72 3.17 6.03 -3.78
N TYR A 73 3.89 6.47 -2.73
CA TYR A 73 3.55 7.71 -2.04
C TYR A 73 4.80 8.41 -1.49
N PRO A 74 4.80 9.76 -1.42
CA PRO A 74 6.00 10.53 -1.09
C PRO A 74 6.36 10.51 0.40
N GLY A 75 5.43 10.19 1.26
CA GLY A 75 5.53 10.22 2.71
C GLY A 75 4.17 10.44 3.35
N PHE A 76 4.12 10.48 4.68
CA PHE A 76 2.87 10.63 5.41
C PHE A 76 3.08 11.35 6.75
N SER A 77 2.09 12.11 7.20
CA SER A 77 2.10 12.78 8.50
C SER A 77 0.80 12.56 9.26
N TRP A 78 0.85 11.73 10.29
CA TRP A 78 -0.25 11.55 11.23
C TRP A 78 -0.61 12.84 11.96
N HIS A 79 0.40 13.66 12.28
CA HIS A 79 0.18 14.97 12.90
C HIS A 79 -0.74 15.85 12.05
N ASN A 80 -0.41 15.96 10.74
CA ASN A 80 -1.21 16.78 9.84
C ASN A 80 -2.62 16.23 9.64
N LEU A 81 -2.77 14.92 9.47
CA LEU A 81 -4.07 14.28 9.30
C LEU A 81 -4.92 14.43 10.57
N SER A 82 -4.39 14.08 11.75
CA SER A 82 -5.13 14.11 13.01
C SER A 82 -5.56 15.54 13.40
N ARG A 83 -4.77 16.55 13.02
CA ARG A 83 -5.12 17.94 13.27
C ARG A 83 -6.41 18.38 12.56
N PHE A 84 -6.70 17.80 11.40
CA PHE A 84 -7.92 18.11 10.64
C PHE A 84 -9.09 17.20 11.01
N GLU A 85 -8.85 15.92 11.18
CA GLU A 85 -9.91 14.93 11.40
C GLU A 85 -10.26 14.77 12.89
N PHE A 86 -9.27 14.94 13.78
CA PHE A 86 -9.39 14.72 15.22
C PHE A 86 -8.68 15.83 15.99
N PRO A 87 -9.20 17.08 15.97
CA PRO A 87 -8.51 18.24 16.56
C PRO A 87 -8.24 18.08 18.06
N ASP A 88 -9.04 17.29 18.77
CA ASP A 88 -8.88 17.02 20.21
C ASP A 88 -7.94 15.83 20.52
N ASP A 89 -7.51 15.08 19.50
CA ASP A 89 -6.60 13.94 19.62
C ASP A 89 -5.47 14.03 18.58
N ILE A 90 -4.69 15.10 18.62
CA ILE A 90 -3.58 15.31 17.70
C ILE A 90 -2.45 14.32 18.02
N LYS A 91 -2.10 13.50 17.06
CA LYS A 91 -1.01 12.53 17.16
C LYS A 91 0.34 13.19 16.90
N PRO A 92 1.24 13.31 17.90
CA PRO A 92 2.52 14.00 17.71
C PRO A 92 3.56 13.19 16.93
N SER A 93 3.35 11.88 16.78
CA SER A 93 4.32 10.94 16.17
C SER A 93 3.68 10.10 15.07
N GLY A 94 4.50 9.36 14.31
CA GLY A 94 4.02 8.45 13.28
C GLY A 94 4.11 9.03 11.86
N SER A 95 5.10 9.90 11.61
CA SER A 95 5.39 10.39 10.26
C SER A 95 6.27 9.41 9.48
N ILE A 96 5.99 9.27 8.20
CA ILE A 96 6.85 8.60 7.24
C ILE A 96 7.60 9.69 6.48
N PRO A 97 8.93 9.82 6.68
CA PRO A 97 9.70 10.93 6.12
C PRO A 97 9.87 10.79 4.61
N ARG A 98 9.84 11.93 3.92
CA ARG A 98 10.07 11.99 2.48
C ARG A 98 11.53 11.73 2.09
N GLN A 99 12.46 12.00 3.00
CA GLN A 99 13.91 11.87 2.77
C GLN A 99 14.39 12.61 1.50
N GLY A 100 13.91 13.84 1.28
CA GLY A 100 14.24 14.61 0.08
C GLY A 100 13.76 13.95 -1.23
N GLY A 101 12.73 13.13 -1.18
CA GLY A 101 12.18 12.39 -2.32
C GLY A 101 12.76 10.97 -2.48
N ARG A 102 13.80 10.60 -1.73
CA ARG A 102 14.42 9.25 -1.85
C ARG A 102 13.42 8.13 -1.61
N PHE A 103 12.58 8.25 -0.60
CA PHE A 103 11.57 7.24 -0.28
C PHE A 103 10.59 7.02 -1.44
N PHE A 104 10.15 8.08 -2.09
CA PHE A 104 9.28 8.01 -3.26
C PHE A 104 9.96 7.31 -4.44
N TRP A 105 11.20 7.70 -4.73
CA TRP A 105 11.99 7.10 -5.81
C TRP A 105 12.33 5.63 -5.59
N GLN A 106 12.57 5.23 -4.34
CA GLN A 106 12.77 3.80 -4.02
C GLN A 106 11.55 2.96 -4.37
N GLN A 107 10.34 3.44 -4.04
CA GLN A 107 9.10 2.75 -4.39
C GLN A 107 8.90 2.65 -5.90
N ILE A 108 9.09 3.76 -6.63
CA ILE A 108 8.99 3.78 -8.09
C ILE A 108 9.98 2.80 -8.70
N SER A 109 11.24 2.86 -8.31
CA SER A 109 12.28 1.95 -8.81
C SER A 109 11.93 0.49 -8.51
N THR A 110 11.45 0.20 -7.32
CA THR A 110 11.01 -1.16 -6.94
C THR A 110 9.84 -1.63 -7.81
N ALA A 111 8.84 -0.79 -8.01
CA ALA A 111 7.66 -1.13 -8.82
C ALA A 111 8.00 -1.35 -10.31
N ILE A 112 8.91 -0.56 -10.87
CA ILE A 112 9.34 -0.72 -12.27
C ILE A 112 10.18 -1.98 -12.48
N ASN A 113 10.98 -2.37 -11.48
CA ASN A 113 11.85 -3.54 -11.56
C ASN A 113 11.21 -4.83 -11.00
N ALA A 114 9.98 -4.76 -10.61
CA ALA A 114 9.23 -5.91 -10.08
C ALA A 114 8.72 -6.91 -11.18
#